data_b772862a0b8d1a7a2975c2089f4dfe66
#
_entry.id   b772862a0b8d1a7a2975c2089f4dfe66
#
_cell.length_a   1.000
_cell.length_b   1.000
_cell.length_c   1.000
_cell.angle_alpha   90.00
_cell.angle_beta   90.00
_cell.angle_gamma   90.00
#
_symmetry.space_group_name_H-M   'P 1'
#
loop_
_entity.id
_entity.type
_entity.pdbx_description
1 polymer ?
#
loop_
_entity_poly.entity_id
_entity_poly.type
_entity_poly.pdbx_seq_one_letter_code
_entity_poly.pdbx_strand_id
1 'polypeptide(L)'
;MRRSLLLFVAGVLFVLSGCASGYTRVSKVPEGNLGKYLAVEVPDLVGSAEVPEEVRKGIPDKIAKQLLEDKVFPRVIRNESDMQGQVLLIKGQVVQYNPGSRAMRYLAGPLLGTGKGSVIVNIKFIDKTNGKDIAEANFEGEIKGGVFGGGFDDTYNKVATEAMQFIKANL
;
A
#
# COMPACT_ATOMS: atom_id res chain seq x y z
N MET A 1 19.70 -15.26 39.23
CA MET A 1 18.54 -14.35 39.14
C MET A 1 18.65 -13.26 38.05
N ARG A 2 19.80 -12.59 37.83
CA ARG A 2 19.94 -11.55 36.79
C ARG A 2 19.75 -12.04 35.34
N ARG A 3 20.22 -13.26 35.03
CA ARG A 3 20.10 -13.84 33.67
C ARG A 3 18.65 -14.20 33.26
N SER A 4 17.86 -14.69 34.23
CA SER A 4 16.44 -15.04 33.97
C SER A 4 15.56 -13.80 33.75
N LEU A 5 15.89 -12.68 34.43
CA LEU A 5 15.17 -11.42 34.25
C LEU A 5 15.44 -10.80 32.86
N LEU A 6 16.67 -10.90 32.36
CA LEU A 6 17.04 -10.43 31.03
C LEU A 6 16.35 -11.21 29.91
N LEU A 7 16.21 -12.53 30.08
CA LEU A 7 15.47 -13.37 29.12
C LEU A 7 13.97 -13.08 29.13
N PHE A 8 13.39 -12.75 30.28
CA PHE A 8 11.99 -12.37 30.39
C PHE A 8 11.71 -11.01 29.76
N VAL A 9 12.60 -10.03 29.94
CA VAL A 9 12.48 -8.70 29.29
C VAL A 9 12.68 -8.79 27.78
N ALA A 10 13.61 -9.62 27.28
CA ALA A 10 13.80 -9.85 25.86
C ALA A 10 12.59 -10.55 25.21
N GLY A 11 11.97 -11.51 25.93
CA GLY A 11 10.76 -12.18 25.46
C GLY A 11 9.55 -11.26 25.38
N VAL A 12 9.39 -10.32 26.31
CA VAL A 12 8.28 -9.34 26.33
C VAL A 12 8.42 -8.29 25.20
N LEU A 13 9.66 -7.90 24.87
CA LEU A 13 9.92 -6.96 23.77
C LEU A 13 9.57 -7.52 22.38
N PHE A 14 9.62 -8.85 22.20
CA PHE A 14 9.29 -9.49 20.92
C PHE A 14 7.79 -9.59 20.63
N VAL A 15 6.92 -9.48 21.65
CA VAL A 15 5.46 -9.62 21.53
C VAL A 15 4.78 -8.29 21.16
N LEU A 16 5.51 -7.17 21.17
CA LEU A 16 4.93 -5.82 21.03
C LEU A 16 4.91 -5.27 19.59
N SER A 17 5.45 -5.98 18.60
CA SER A 17 5.37 -5.55 17.21
C SER A 17 4.05 -6.00 16.58
N GLY A 18 3.03 -5.17 16.70
CA GLY A 18 1.81 -5.24 15.88
C GLY A 18 2.19 -4.99 14.41
N CYS A 19 2.52 -6.05 13.67
CA CYS A 19 2.92 -5.93 12.27
C CYS A 19 1.67 -5.83 11.39
N ALA A 20 1.50 -4.71 10.69
CA ALA A 20 0.72 -4.68 9.47
C ALA A 20 1.39 -5.60 8.45
N SER A 21 0.62 -6.33 7.66
CA SER A 21 1.14 -7.14 6.55
C SER A 21 0.68 -6.58 5.23
N GLY A 22 1.53 -6.72 4.20
CA GLY A 22 1.20 -6.39 2.83
C GLY A 22 1.30 -7.64 1.96
N TYR A 23 0.51 -7.68 0.88
CA TYR A 23 0.52 -8.75 -0.11
C TYR A 23 0.35 -8.17 -1.50
N THR A 24 1.08 -8.74 -2.47
CA THR A 24 0.96 -8.39 -3.89
C THR A 24 0.49 -9.61 -4.68
N ARG A 25 -0.56 -9.42 -5.49
CA ARG A 25 -1.01 -10.42 -6.46
C ARG A 25 -0.99 -9.82 -7.86
N VAL A 26 -0.05 -10.26 -8.67
CA VAL A 26 0.10 -9.80 -10.06
C VAL A 26 -0.97 -10.44 -10.94
N SER A 27 -1.78 -9.62 -11.61
CA SER A 27 -2.79 -10.02 -12.58
C SER A 27 -2.25 -9.98 -14.00
N LYS A 28 -1.39 -9.00 -14.29
CA LYS A 28 -0.68 -8.86 -15.57
C LYS A 28 0.78 -8.52 -15.30
N VAL A 29 1.68 -9.39 -15.76
CA VAL A 29 3.13 -9.17 -15.68
C VAL A 29 3.52 -7.97 -16.54
N PRO A 30 4.44 -7.09 -16.08
CA PRO A 30 4.87 -5.93 -16.84
C PRO A 30 5.41 -6.28 -18.23
N GLU A 31 4.93 -5.56 -19.22
CA GLU A 31 5.45 -5.62 -20.58
C GLU A 31 6.61 -4.63 -20.74
N GLY A 32 7.81 -5.10 -20.47
CA GLY A 32 9.04 -4.30 -20.54
C GLY A 32 9.37 -3.55 -19.24
N ASN A 33 10.38 -2.70 -19.30
CA ASN A 33 10.96 -2.00 -18.16
C ASN A 33 10.13 -0.72 -17.84
N LEU A 34 9.73 -0.57 -16.57
CA LEU A 34 9.02 0.63 -16.10
C LEU A 34 9.95 1.85 -15.98
N GLY A 35 11.25 1.66 -15.86
CA GLY A 35 12.24 2.74 -15.75
C GLY A 35 12.43 3.57 -17.04
N LYS A 36 11.82 3.15 -18.16
CA LYS A 36 11.86 3.91 -19.41
C LYS A 36 11.06 5.23 -19.38
N TYR A 37 10.15 5.38 -18.39
CA TYR A 37 9.31 6.57 -18.30
C TYR A 37 10.03 7.73 -17.62
N LEU A 38 9.84 8.94 -18.15
CA LEU A 38 10.43 10.18 -17.63
C LEU A 38 9.54 10.84 -16.57
N ALA A 39 8.29 10.49 -16.53
CA ALA A 39 7.36 10.96 -15.52
C ALA A 39 6.38 9.85 -15.11
N VAL A 40 5.87 9.99 -13.90
CA VAL A 40 4.79 9.14 -13.40
C VAL A 40 3.65 10.01 -12.88
N GLU A 41 2.42 9.64 -13.23
CA GLU A 41 1.20 10.25 -12.73
C GLU A 41 0.49 9.28 -11.78
N VAL A 42 0.09 9.78 -10.62
CA VAL A 42 -0.57 9.00 -9.56
C VAL A 42 -1.86 9.72 -9.16
N PRO A 43 -2.98 9.53 -9.90
CA PRO A 43 -4.26 10.10 -9.56
C PRO A 43 -4.88 9.45 -8.31
N ASP A 44 -5.95 10.07 -7.81
CA ASP A 44 -6.75 9.52 -6.73
C ASP A 44 -7.35 8.17 -7.12
N LEU A 45 -7.54 7.28 -6.14
CA LEU A 45 -8.17 5.99 -6.38
C LEU A 45 -9.67 6.16 -6.64
N VAL A 46 -10.18 5.36 -7.55
CA VAL A 46 -11.62 5.17 -7.73
C VAL A 46 -12.13 4.17 -6.68
N GLY A 47 -13.34 4.36 -6.18
CA GLY A 47 -13.96 3.46 -5.22
C GLY A 47 -15.46 3.70 -5.12
N SER A 48 -16.18 2.77 -4.46
CA SER A 48 -17.61 2.95 -4.14
C SER A 48 -17.80 4.11 -3.15
N ALA A 49 -19.04 4.55 -2.98
CA ALA A 49 -19.39 5.62 -2.03
C ALA A 49 -19.07 5.26 -0.56
N GLU A 50 -18.93 3.97 -0.25
CA GLU A 50 -18.58 3.48 1.08
C GLU A 50 -17.08 3.63 1.40
N VAL A 51 -16.24 3.85 0.38
CA VAL A 51 -14.80 4.05 0.56
C VAL A 51 -14.55 5.51 0.92
N PRO A 52 -14.03 5.81 2.13
CA PRO A 52 -13.74 7.18 2.53
C PRO A 52 -12.78 7.88 1.57
N GLU A 53 -12.94 9.19 1.43
CA GLU A 53 -12.07 10.02 0.60
C GLU A 53 -10.59 9.93 1.06
N GLU A 54 -10.37 9.83 2.37
CA GLU A 54 -9.04 9.66 2.97
C GLU A 54 -8.33 8.41 2.47
N VAL A 55 -9.06 7.31 2.21
CA VAL A 55 -8.49 6.08 1.61
C VAL A 55 -8.11 6.33 0.16
N ARG A 56 -9.03 6.97 -0.59
CA ARG A 56 -8.86 7.21 -2.03
C ARG A 56 -7.71 8.17 -2.34
N LYS A 57 -7.44 9.12 -1.44
CA LYS A 57 -6.34 10.09 -1.55
C LYS A 57 -5.06 9.63 -0.83
N GLY A 58 -5.20 9.09 0.38
CA GLY A 58 -4.05 8.77 1.23
C GLY A 58 -3.13 7.70 0.67
N ILE A 59 -3.66 6.67 0.01
CA ILE A 59 -2.82 5.63 -0.62
C ILE A 59 -1.99 6.20 -1.79
N PRO A 60 -2.57 6.92 -2.77
CA PRO A 60 -1.79 7.58 -3.82
C PRO A 60 -0.78 8.60 -3.31
N ASP A 61 -1.12 9.35 -2.24
CA ASP A 61 -0.18 10.28 -1.61
C ASP A 61 1.06 9.55 -1.07
N LYS A 62 0.86 8.39 -0.42
CA LYS A 62 1.96 7.57 0.08
C LYS A 62 2.80 6.98 -1.06
N ILE A 63 2.17 6.50 -2.13
CA ILE A 63 2.87 6.01 -3.33
C ILE A 63 3.71 7.14 -3.95
N ALA A 64 3.09 8.29 -4.22
CA ALA A 64 3.80 9.43 -4.82
C ALA A 64 4.95 9.91 -3.94
N LYS A 65 4.76 9.98 -2.62
CA LYS A 65 5.80 10.35 -1.67
C LYS A 65 6.99 9.39 -1.74
N GLN A 66 6.76 8.07 -1.71
CA GLN A 66 7.84 7.08 -1.79
C GLN A 66 8.55 7.12 -3.14
N LEU A 67 7.83 7.33 -4.26
CA LEU A 67 8.43 7.50 -5.59
C LEU A 67 9.37 8.71 -5.65
N LEU A 68 9.00 9.82 -4.98
CA LEU A 68 9.82 11.02 -4.86
C LEU A 68 11.06 10.80 -3.97
N GLU A 69 10.87 10.21 -2.79
CA GLU A 69 11.94 9.96 -1.82
C GLU A 69 13.00 9.01 -2.39
N ASP A 70 12.57 7.96 -3.08
CA ASP A 70 13.43 6.96 -3.69
C ASP A 70 13.98 7.39 -5.06
N LYS A 71 13.54 8.55 -5.58
CA LYS A 71 13.97 9.11 -6.88
C LYS A 71 13.83 8.10 -8.03
N VAL A 72 12.72 7.33 -8.03
CA VAL A 72 12.48 6.24 -8.98
C VAL A 72 12.24 6.79 -10.39
N PHE A 73 11.53 7.92 -10.48
CA PHE A 73 11.30 8.63 -11.75
C PHE A 73 11.79 10.07 -11.67
N PRO A 74 12.24 10.65 -12.78
CA PRO A 74 12.67 12.05 -12.84
C PRO A 74 11.58 13.04 -12.40
N ARG A 75 10.31 12.70 -12.63
CA ARG A 75 9.17 13.53 -12.28
C ARG A 75 8.00 12.70 -11.76
N VAL A 76 7.44 13.11 -10.62
CA VAL A 76 6.23 12.52 -10.01
C VAL A 76 5.15 13.59 -9.93
N ILE A 77 3.98 13.29 -10.45
CA ILE A 77 2.82 14.19 -10.53
C ILE A 77 1.66 13.54 -9.79
N ARG A 78 1.10 14.25 -8.81
CA ARG A 78 -0.18 13.88 -8.21
C ARG A 78 -1.29 14.37 -9.13
N ASN A 79 -2.28 13.50 -9.33
CA ASN A 79 -3.37 13.64 -10.28
C ASN A 79 -2.95 13.43 -11.75
N GLU A 80 -3.94 13.22 -12.59
CA GLU A 80 -3.78 13.12 -14.03
C GLU A 80 -3.57 14.52 -14.61
N SER A 81 -2.65 14.67 -15.54
CA SER A 81 -2.31 15.92 -16.20
C SER A 81 -2.43 15.81 -17.72
N ASP A 82 -2.33 16.93 -18.41
CA ASP A 82 -2.27 16.96 -19.89
C ASP A 82 -0.87 16.63 -20.44
N MET A 83 0.06 16.21 -19.58
CA MET A 83 1.42 15.88 -19.98
C MET A 83 1.43 14.72 -20.98
N GLN A 84 2.11 14.94 -22.10
CA GLN A 84 2.29 13.95 -23.16
C GLN A 84 3.71 13.38 -23.14
N GLY A 85 3.92 12.24 -23.82
CA GLY A 85 5.22 11.61 -23.97
C GLY A 85 5.41 10.37 -23.09
N GLN A 86 6.63 10.14 -22.63
CA GLN A 86 6.99 8.96 -21.82
C GLN A 86 6.47 9.09 -20.37
N VAL A 87 5.16 9.00 -20.21
CA VAL A 87 4.47 9.12 -18.92
C VAL A 87 3.86 7.77 -18.54
N LEU A 88 4.17 7.29 -17.35
CA LEU A 88 3.51 6.15 -16.72
C LEU A 88 2.33 6.65 -15.90
N LEU A 89 1.12 6.21 -16.22
CA LEU A 89 -0.07 6.49 -15.43
C LEU A 89 -0.35 5.30 -14.50
N ILE A 90 -0.34 5.54 -13.18
CA ILE A 90 -0.65 4.57 -12.14
C ILE A 90 -2.10 4.77 -11.70
N LYS A 91 -3.03 4.10 -12.36
CA LYS A 91 -4.47 4.25 -12.11
C LYS A 91 -4.99 3.13 -11.22
N GLY A 92 -5.59 3.49 -10.08
CA GLY A 92 -6.02 2.51 -9.09
C GLY A 92 -7.50 2.57 -8.77
N GLN A 93 -8.03 1.40 -8.32
CA GLN A 93 -9.37 1.25 -7.81
C GLN A 93 -9.34 0.49 -6.49
N VAL A 94 -10.08 0.97 -5.48
CA VAL A 94 -10.31 0.22 -4.24
C VAL A 94 -11.34 -0.87 -4.54
N VAL A 95 -10.89 -2.13 -4.51
CA VAL A 95 -11.75 -3.31 -4.79
C VAL A 95 -12.34 -3.90 -3.52
N GLN A 96 -11.67 -3.69 -2.39
CA GLN A 96 -12.19 -4.10 -1.08
C GLN A 96 -11.75 -3.11 -0.02
N TYR A 97 -12.68 -2.73 0.85
CA TYR A 97 -12.43 -1.90 2.01
C TYR A 97 -13.13 -2.47 3.23
N ASN A 98 -12.37 -2.75 4.27
CA ASN A 98 -12.86 -3.19 5.57
C ASN A 98 -12.23 -2.32 6.66
N PRO A 99 -12.98 -1.40 7.29
CA PRO A 99 -12.43 -0.53 8.32
C PRO A 99 -12.00 -1.29 9.58
N GLY A 100 -12.46 -2.54 9.74
CA GLY A 100 -12.26 -3.29 10.98
C GLY A 100 -12.98 -2.66 12.17
N SER A 101 -12.75 -3.20 13.36
CA SER A 101 -13.27 -2.67 14.61
C SER A 101 -12.17 -2.50 15.64
N ARG A 102 -11.90 -1.26 16.03
CA ARG A 102 -10.92 -0.98 17.11
C ARG A 102 -11.33 -1.65 18.41
N ALA A 103 -12.61 -1.56 18.80
CA ALA A 103 -13.12 -2.18 20.02
C ALA A 103 -12.90 -3.70 20.03
N MET A 104 -13.18 -4.39 18.92
CA MET A 104 -12.98 -5.83 18.81
C MET A 104 -11.50 -6.21 18.85
N ARG A 105 -10.59 -5.37 18.29
CA ARG A 105 -9.14 -5.60 18.40
C ARG A 105 -8.65 -5.55 19.83
N TYR A 106 -9.17 -4.62 20.64
CA TYR A 106 -8.77 -4.50 22.06
C TYR A 106 -9.39 -5.60 22.94
N LEU A 107 -10.66 -5.94 22.71
CA LEU A 107 -11.40 -6.87 23.57
C LEU A 107 -11.06 -8.33 23.27
N ALA A 108 -10.99 -8.72 22.03
CA ALA A 108 -10.85 -10.11 21.60
C ALA A 108 -9.74 -10.36 20.58
N GLY A 109 -9.22 -9.30 19.94
CA GLY A 109 -8.25 -9.38 18.86
C GLY A 109 -6.97 -10.14 19.18
N PRO A 110 -6.35 -9.95 20.36
CA PRO A 110 -5.12 -10.65 20.72
C PRO A 110 -5.26 -12.17 20.77
N LEU A 111 -6.45 -12.67 21.13
CA LEU A 111 -6.75 -14.11 21.28
C LEU A 111 -7.42 -14.71 20.05
N LEU A 112 -8.32 -13.96 19.40
CA LEU A 112 -9.20 -14.48 18.35
C LEU A 112 -8.88 -13.92 16.95
N GLY A 113 -7.95 -12.97 16.83
CA GLY A 113 -7.61 -12.32 15.56
C GLY A 113 -8.77 -11.52 14.93
N THR A 114 -9.75 -11.10 15.73
CA THR A 114 -10.95 -10.39 15.28
C THR A 114 -10.72 -8.88 15.17
N GLY A 115 -11.60 -8.19 14.43
CA GLY A 115 -11.57 -6.73 14.29
C GLY A 115 -10.49 -6.18 13.33
N LYS A 116 -9.90 -7.03 12.50
CA LYS A 116 -8.90 -6.64 11.51
C LYS A 116 -9.47 -5.66 10.49
N GLY A 117 -8.66 -4.66 10.12
CA GLY A 117 -8.94 -3.77 9.00
C GLY A 117 -8.08 -4.17 7.80
N SER A 118 -8.63 -4.03 6.60
CA SER A 118 -7.90 -4.30 5.36
C SER A 118 -8.37 -3.42 4.22
N VAL A 119 -7.48 -3.17 3.26
CA VAL A 119 -7.81 -2.56 1.99
C VAL A 119 -7.09 -3.31 0.87
N ILE A 120 -7.82 -3.59 -0.21
CA ILE A 120 -7.26 -4.14 -1.44
C ILE A 120 -7.46 -3.12 -2.54
N VAL A 121 -6.37 -2.77 -3.22
CA VAL A 121 -6.35 -1.84 -4.34
C VAL A 121 -5.86 -2.57 -5.58
N ASN A 122 -6.67 -2.55 -6.63
CA ASN A 122 -6.23 -2.93 -7.97
C ASN A 122 -5.54 -1.71 -8.61
N ILE A 123 -4.33 -1.88 -9.09
CA ILE A 123 -3.56 -0.84 -9.79
C ILE A 123 -3.21 -1.32 -11.19
N LYS A 124 -3.53 -0.49 -12.17
CA LYS A 124 -3.10 -0.58 -13.55
C LYS A 124 -1.98 0.40 -13.83
N PHE A 125 -0.96 -0.09 -14.50
CA PHE A 125 0.16 0.69 -15.01
C PHE A 125 -0.05 0.89 -16.50
N ILE A 126 -0.28 2.13 -16.90
CA ILE A 126 -0.72 2.48 -18.26
C ILE A 126 0.36 3.31 -18.94
N ASP A 127 0.78 2.91 -20.13
CA ASP A 127 1.59 3.76 -20.99
C ASP A 127 0.70 4.87 -21.57
N LYS A 128 0.86 6.09 -21.08
CA LYS A 128 -0.02 7.22 -21.45
C LYS A 128 0.12 7.63 -22.93
N THR A 129 1.24 7.28 -23.57
CA THR A 129 1.47 7.61 -24.98
C THR A 129 0.45 6.93 -25.89
N ASN A 130 0.05 5.70 -25.56
CA ASN A 130 -0.83 4.88 -26.40
C ASN A 130 -2.05 4.30 -25.67
N GLY A 131 -2.19 4.61 -24.37
CA GLY A 131 -3.28 4.12 -23.51
C GLY A 131 -3.22 2.63 -23.19
N LYS A 132 -2.09 1.96 -23.43
CA LYS A 132 -1.95 0.51 -23.21
C LYS A 132 -1.74 0.18 -21.75
N ASP A 133 -2.53 -0.73 -21.21
CA ASP A 133 -2.28 -1.35 -19.91
C ASP A 133 -1.04 -2.25 -20.03
N ILE A 134 0.07 -1.85 -19.41
CA ILE A 134 1.36 -2.55 -19.46
C ILE A 134 1.59 -3.51 -18.29
N ALA A 135 0.93 -3.26 -17.17
CA ALA A 135 0.94 -4.14 -16.01
C ALA A 135 -0.34 -3.94 -15.19
N GLU A 136 -0.68 -4.95 -14.36
CA GLU A 136 -1.79 -4.86 -13.42
C GLU A 136 -1.52 -5.76 -12.22
N ALA A 137 -1.78 -5.23 -11.00
CA ALA A 137 -1.65 -5.99 -9.78
C ALA A 137 -2.63 -5.52 -8.71
N ASN A 138 -2.98 -6.43 -7.79
CA ASN A 138 -3.69 -6.13 -6.57
C ASN A 138 -2.69 -6.01 -5.42
N PHE A 139 -2.78 -4.93 -4.67
CA PHE A 139 -1.98 -4.66 -3.49
C PHE A 139 -2.89 -4.64 -2.26
N GLU A 140 -2.56 -5.43 -1.28
CA GLU A 140 -3.33 -5.55 -0.04
C GLU A 140 -2.53 -5.02 1.14
N GLY A 141 -3.18 -4.24 1.99
CA GLY A 141 -2.71 -3.87 3.30
C GLY A 141 -3.68 -4.37 4.37
N GLU A 142 -3.18 -5.09 5.37
CA GLU A 142 -3.95 -5.61 6.49
C GLU A 142 -3.36 -5.11 7.82
N ILE A 143 -4.24 -4.67 8.74
CA ILE A 143 -3.86 -4.42 10.13
C ILE A 143 -4.02 -5.72 10.89
N LYS A 144 -2.92 -6.32 11.34
CA LYS A 144 -2.96 -7.45 12.26
C LYS A 144 -3.30 -6.95 13.66
N GLY A 145 -4.22 -7.63 14.34
CA GLY A 145 -4.64 -7.29 15.69
C GLY A 145 -3.47 -7.32 16.67
N GLY A 146 -3.43 -6.36 17.60
CA GLY A 146 -2.49 -6.28 18.72
C GLY A 146 -2.96 -5.22 19.70
N VAL A 147 -2.52 -5.30 20.96
CA VAL A 147 -2.91 -4.39 22.05
C VAL A 147 -2.55 -2.93 21.73
N PHE A 148 -1.54 -2.70 20.89
CA PHE A 148 -1.11 -1.41 20.40
C PHE A 148 -1.42 -1.23 18.89
N GLY A 149 -2.50 -1.86 18.41
CA GLY A 149 -2.86 -1.94 17.01
C GLY A 149 -2.68 -0.63 16.26
N GLY A 150 -1.90 -0.67 15.17
CA GLY A 150 -1.62 0.44 14.27
C GLY A 150 -2.88 1.12 13.75
N GLY A 151 -2.75 2.37 13.34
CA GLY A 151 -3.81 3.12 12.69
C GLY A 151 -4.10 2.59 11.29
N PHE A 152 -5.17 3.07 10.67
CA PHE A 152 -5.47 2.76 9.27
C PHE A 152 -4.37 3.27 8.31
N ASP A 153 -3.59 4.27 8.74
CA ASP A 153 -2.40 4.77 8.04
C ASP A 153 -1.34 3.68 7.79
N ASP A 154 -1.22 2.70 8.68
CA ASP A 154 -0.28 1.58 8.48
C ASP A 154 -0.70 0.69 7.31
N THR A 155 -2.02 0.57 7.09
CA THR A 155 -2.58 -0.14 5.93
C THR A 155 -2.22 0.56 4.63
N TYR A 156 -2.32 1.90 4.59
CA TYR A 156 -1.94 2.70 3.41
C TYR A 156 -0.44 2.59 3.13
N ASN A 157 0.39 2.66 4.18
CA ASN A 157 1.83 2.48 4.05
C ASN A 157 2.17 1.10 3.49
N LYS A 158 1.42 0.04 3.88
CA LYS A 158 1.66 -1.31 3.36
C LYS A 158 1.31 -1.42 1.89
N VAL A 159 0.13 -0.92 1.47
CA VAL A 159 -0.24 -0.89 0.04
C VAL A 159 0.81 -0.13 -0.77
N ALA A 160 1.24 1.04 -0.29
CA ALA A 160 2.25 1.84 -0.97
C ALA A 160 3.61 1.09 -1.04
N THR A 161 4.03 0.44 0.04
CA THR A 161 5.28 -0.35 0.07
C THR A 161 5.24 -1.50 -0.92
N GLU A 162 4.13 -2.25 -0.99
CA GLU A 162 3.95 -3.35 -1.94
C GLU A 162 3.98 -2.84 -3.40
N ALA A 163 3.28 -1.73 -3.68
CA ALA A 163 3.31 -1.10 -5.00
C ALA A 163 4.73 -0.64 -5.38
N MET A 164 5.48 -0.06 -4.43
CA MET A 164 6.86 0.35 -4.64
C MET A 164 7.80 -0.84 -4.90
N GLN A 165 7.66 -1.94 -4.15
CA GLN A 165 8.44 -3.16 -4.39
C GLN A 165 8.18 -3.72 -5.79
N PHE A 166 6.89 -3.75 -6.20
CA PHE A 166 6.51 -4.15 -7.56
C PHE A 166 7.14 -3.26 -8.63
N ILE A 167 7.07 -1.94 -8.47
CA ILE A 167 7.67 -0.99 -9.40
C ILE A 167 9.18 -1.23 -9.49
N LYS A 168 9.88 -1.26 -8.34
CA LYS A 168 11.35 -1.44 -8.29
C LYS A 168 11.82 -2.76 -8.88
N ALA A 169 11.06 -3.83 -8.72
CA ALA A 169 11.38 -5.12 -9.31
C ALA A 169 11.25 -5.15 -10.86
N ASN A 170 10.66 -4.09 -11.44
CA ASN A 170 10.38 -4.00 -12.87
C ASN A 170 10.97 -2.72 -13.53
N LEU A 171 11.99 -2.11 -12.87
CA LEU A 171 12.77 -0.99 -13.41
C LEU A 171 13.81 -1.45 -14.43
#